data_3be98695a3cf2752dde764f58bbd6a90
#
_entry.id   3be98695a3cf2752dde764f58bbd6a90
#
_cell.length_a   1.000
_cell.length_b   1.000
_cell.length_c   1.000
_cell.angle_alpha   90.00
_cell.angle_beta   90.00
_cell.angle_gamma   90.00
#
_symmetry.space_group_name_H-M   'P 1'
#
loop_
_entity.id
_entity.type
_entity.pdbx_description
1 polymer ?
#
loop_
_entity_poly.entity_id
_entity_poly.type
_entity_poly.pdbx_seq_one_letter_code
_entity_poly.pdbx_strand_id
1 'polypeptide(L)'
;DFTKDIYINKDKIREDEDFVILYKGFLFSNNLTNDVYVSYGYGDTWKNKDEKKMKPSTFGYLATIDVGSGDNLQFVFRDNQGNWDNNNSQNYILPIEESQEVLSFKTIAERS
;
A
#
# COMPACT_ATOMS: atom_id res chain seq x y z
N ASP A 1 0.94 12.61 -2.05
CA ASP A 1 1.63 12.03 -3.21
C ASP A 1 2.71 11.07 -2.80
N PHE A 2 2.62 9.84 -3.23
CA PHE A 2 3.72 8.90 -3.04
C PHE A 2 4.65 8.92 -4.26
N THR A 3 4.05 8.79 -5.44
CA THR A 3 4.71 8.97 -6.74
C THR A 3 3.73 9.68 -7.65
N LYS A 4 4.14 9.98 -8.88
CA LYS A 4 3.21 10.61 -9.84
C LYS A 4 2.02 9.73 -10.20
N ASP A 5 2.11 8.40 -9.99
CA ASP A 5 1.07 7.44 -10.37
C ASP A 5 0.33 6.85 -9.18
N ILE A 6 0.76 7.13 -7.97
CA ILE A 6 0.22 6.54 -6.75
C ILE A 6 0.02 7.64 -5.71
N TYR A 7 -1.18 7.69 -5.15
CA TYR A 7 -1.53 8.64 -4.09
C TYR A 7 -2.05 7.88 -2.89
N ILE A 8 -1.69 8.34 -1.71
CA ILE A 8 -2.24 7.82 -0.46
C ILE A 8 -2.82 8.97 0.33
N ASN A 9 -3.83 8.67 1.15
CA ASN A 9 -4.57 9.69 1.90
C ASN A 9 -3.95 10.01 3.26
N LYS A 10 -2.74 9.54 3.51
CA LYS A 10 -2.02 9.80 4.78
C LYS A 10 -0.58 10.15 4.48
N ASP A 11 0.01 11.00 5.31
CA ASP A 11 1.43 11.35 5.20
C ASP A 11 2.32 10.16 5.55
N LYS A 12 1.89 9.36 6.52
CA LYS A 12 2.59 8.16 6.98
C LYS A 12 1.57 7.07 7.24
N ILE A 13 1.92 5.82 6.94
CA ILE A 13 1.08 4.67 7.30
C ILE A 13 1.54 4.12 8.65
N ARG A 14 0.59 3.59 9.41
CA ARG A 14 0.82 3.19 10.79
C ARG A 14 0.18 1.85 11.08
N GLU A 15 0.83 1.04 11.89
CA GLU A 15 0.27 -0.25 12.33
C GLU A 15 -1.13 -0.06 12.92
N ASP A 16 -2.00 -1.01 12.65
CA ASP A 16 -3.38 -1.07 13.15
C ASP A 16 -4.29 0.08 12.69
N GLU A 17 -3.85 0.82 11.67
CA GLU A 17 -4.67 1.83 11.01
C GLU A 17 -4.85 1.45 9.54
N ASP A 18 -5.82 2.05 8.89
CA ASP A 18 -6.00 1.85 7.46
C ASP A 18 -5.53 3.07 6.67
N PHE A 19 -5.35 2.88 5.38
CA PHE A 19 -5.17 3.99 4.45
C PHE A 19 -5.76 3.63 3.09
N VAL A 20 -6.07 4.66 2.32
CA VAL A 20 -6.59 4.49 0.97
C VAL A 20 -5.48 4.76 -0.03
N ILE A 21 -5.35 3.86 -1.01
CA ILE A 21 -4.41 4.01 -2.10
C ILE A 21 -5.17 4.24 -3.40
N LEU A 22 -4.73 5.23 -4.16
CA LEU A 22 -5.22 5.50 -5.51
C LEU A 22 -4.11 5.20 -6.49
N TYR A 23 -4.38 4.29 -7.42
CA TYR A 23 -3.43 3.90 -8.46
C TYR A 23 -3.90 4.41 -9.81
N LYS A 24 -3.04 5.13 -10.52
CA LYS A 24 -3.30 5.55 -11.89
C LYS A 24 -2.08 5.39 -12.81
N GLY A 25 -1.36 4.29 -12.60
CA GLY A 25 -0.24 3.93 -13.46
C GLY A 25 -0.70 3.33 -14.78
N PHE A 26 0.22 2.67 -15.48
CA PHE A 26 -0.05 2.21 -16.84
C PHE A 26 -1.18 1.17 -16.94
N LEU A 27 -1.44 0.41 -15.87
CA LEU A 27 -2.56 -0.53 -15.89
C LEU A 27 -3.90 0.20 -15.98
N PHE A 28 -3.98 1.37 -15.39
CA PHE A 28 -5.18 2.21 -15.49
C PHE A 28 -5.31 2.83 -16.89
N SER A 29 -4.23 3.42 -17.40
CA SER A 29 -4.27 4.13 -18.67
C SER A 29 -4.44 3.19 -19.87
N ASN A 30 -3.95 1.95 -19.76
CA ASN A 30 -3.98 1.00 -20.86
C ASN A 30 -5.25 0.17 -20.93
N ASN A 31 -5.95 -0.03 -19.81
CA ASN A 31 -7.08 -0.93 -19.82
C ASN A 31 -8.07 -0.69 -18.66
N LEU A 32 -9.01 0.21 -18.88
CA LEU A 32 -10.03 0.56 -17.90
C LEU A 32 -11.07 -0.54 -17.66
N THR A 33 -11.11 -1.57 -18.51
CA THR A 33 -12.13 -2.62 -18.40
C THR A 33 -11.62 -3.84 -17.62
N ASN A 34 -10.33 -3.94 -17.36
CA ASN A 34 -9.78 -5.05 -16.62
C ASN A 34 -9.85 -4.82 -15.11
N ASP A 35 -9.93 -5.92 -14.38
CA ASP A 35 -9.77 -5.86 -12.93
C ASP A 35 -8.31 -5.58 -12.59
N VAL A 36 -8.09 -4.73 -11.60
CA VAL A 36 -6.76 -4.40 -11.09
C VAL A 36 -6.73 -4.74 -9.60
N TYR A 37 -5.63 -5.33 -9.18
CA TYR A 37 -5.41 -5.77 -7.82
C TYR A 37 -4.15 -5.14 -7.27
N VAL A 38 -4.16 -4.80 -5.99
CA VAL A 38 -2.95 -4.48 -5.25
C VAL A 38 -2.54 -5.71 -4.44
N SER A 39 -1.33 -6.22 -4.70
CA SER A 39 -0.74 -7.33 -3.95
C SER A 39 0.30 -6.75 -3.02
N TYR A 40 0.30 -7.14 -1.76
CA TYR A 40 1.20 -6.55 -0.78
C TYR A 40 1.65 -7.57 0.26
N GLY A 41 2.76 -7.23 0.90
CA GLY A 41 3.35 -8.01 1.97
C GLY A 41 4.23 -7.12 2.83
N TYR A 42 4.77 -7.68 3.90
CA TYR A 42 5.51 -6.91 4.91
C TYR A 42 6.97 -7.33 4.92
N GLY A 43 7.85 -6.34 4.78
CA GLY A 43 9.29 -6.56 4.73
C GLY A 43 9.74 -7.18 3.42
N ASP A 44 11.04 -7.41 3.32
CA ASP A 44 11.67 -7.92 2.09
C ASP A 44 11.25 -9.35 1.76
N THR A 45 10.79 -10.10 2.74
CA THR A 45 10.34 -11.48 2.54
C THR A 45 8.84 -11.58 2.28
N TRP A 46 8.14 -10.44 2.19
CA TRP A 46 6.70 -10.39 1.92
C TRP A 46 5.89 -11.25 2.89
N LYS A 47 6.12 -11.08 4.18
CA LYS A 47 5.34 -11.77 5.21
C LYS A 47 3.90 -11.33 5.16
N ASN A 48 3.00 -12.24 5.53
CA ASN A 48 1.56 -11.97 5.60
C ASN A 48 1.01 -11.38 4.31
N LYS A 49 1.38 -11.98 3.20
CA LYS A 49 0.90 -11.56 1.87
C LYS A 49 -0.61 -11.51 1.82
N ASP A 50 -1.11 -10.48 1.14
CA ASP A 50 -2.52 -10.36 0.85
C ASP A 50 -2.70 -9.67 -0.49
N GLU A 51 -3.91 -9.70 -1.01
CA GLU A 51 -4.24 -9.07 -2.27
C GLU A 51 -5.65 -8.53 -2.21
N LYS A 52 -5.86 -7.33 -2.72
CA LYS A 52 -7.18 -6.72 -2.76
C LYS A 52 -7.52 -6.30 -4.18
N LYS A 53 -8.75 -6.64 -4.60
CA LYS A 53 -9.30 -6.13 -5.84
C LYS A 53 -9.59 -4.65 -5.66
N MET A 54 -9.08 -3.84 -6.57
CA MET A 54 -9.25 -2.40 -6.51
C MET A 54 -10.56 -1.99 -7.17
N LYS A 55 -11.14 -0.91 -6.70
CA LYS A 55 -12.38 -0.36 -7.23
C LYS A 55 -12.06 0.67 -8.30
N PRO A 56 -12.58 0.53 -9.53
CA PRO A 56 -12.34 1.53 -10.56
C PRO A 56 -13.08 2.83 -10.27
N SER A 57 -12.46 3.94 -10.65
CA SER A 57 -13.07 5.27 -10.62
C SER A 57 -12.59 6.06 -11.82
N THR A 58 -13.13 7.25 -12.02
CA THR A 58 -12.69 8.12 -13.12
C THR A 58 -11.26 8.62 -12.91
N PHE A 59 -10.77 8.58 -11.67
CA PHE A 59 -9.43 9.08 -11.33
C PHE A 59 -8.38 7.98 -11.25
N GLY A 60 -8.77 6.72 -11.24
CA GLY A 60 -7.89 5.59 -11.09
C GLY A 60 -8.55 4.47 -10.30
N TYR A 61 -7.73 3.54 -9.83
CA TYR A 61 -8.20 2.42 -9.02
C TYR A 61 -7.96 2.69 -7.54
N LEU A 62 -8.94 2.35 -6.71
CA LEU A 62 -8.93 2.62 -5.27
C LEU A 62 -8.97 1.33 -4.47
N ALA A 63 -8.23 1.30 -3.37
CA ALA A 63 -8.35 0.25 -2.37
C ALA A 63 -8.03 0.80 -0.98
N THR A 64 -8.62 0.19 0.04
CA THR A 64 -8.30 0.46 1.44
C THR A 64 -7.47 -0.70 1.97
N ILE A 65 -6.33 -0.40 2.57
CA ILE A 65 -5.44 -1.40 3.15
C ILE A 65 -5.40 -1.22 4.66
N ASP A 66 -5.67 -2.31 5.38
CA ASP A 66 -5.48 -2.36 6.83
C ASP A 66 -4.04 -2.75 7.10
N VAL A 67 -3.31 -1.88 7.79
CA VAL A 67 -1.86 -2.04 7.96
C VAL A 67 -1.59 -3.00 9.12
N GLY A 68 -0.85 -4.06 8.82
CA GLY A 68 -0.34 -4.98 9.84
C GLY A 68 1.00 -4.52 10.40
N SER A 69 1.72 -5.46 11.02
CA SER A 69 3.01 -5.19 11.66
C SER A 69 4.16 -5.47 10.70
N GLY A 70 5.18 -4.64 10.76
CA GLY A 70 6.40 -4.78 9.99
C GLY A 70 7.13 -3.45 9.86
N ASP A 71 8.34 -3.49 9.33
CA ASP A 71 9.13 -2.27 9.12
C ASP A 71 8.63 -1.49 7.90
N ASN A 72 8.16 -2.19 6.89
CA ASN A 72 7.64 -1.56 5.69
C ASN A 72 6.57 -2.43 5.05
N LEU A 73 5.72 -1.78 4.26
CA LEU A 73 4.77 -2.43 3.37
C LEU A 73 5.35 -2.40 1.96
N GLN A 74 5.43 -3.55 1.32
CA GLN A 74 5.82 -3.64 -0.09
C GLN A 74 4.62 -4.05 -0.92
N PHE A 75 4.46 -3.44 -2.07
CA PHE A 75 3.28 -3.72 -2.90
C PHE A 75 3.57 -3.54 -4.37
N VAL A 76 2.74 -4.22 -5.16
CA VAL A 76 2.73 -4.16 -6.62
C VAL A 76 1.29 -4.17 -7.09
N PHE A 77 1.08 -3.84 -8.35
CA PHE A 77 -0.25 -3.86 -8.96
C PHE A 77 -0.25 -4.87 -10.09
N ARG A 78 -1.38 -5.53 -10.29
CA ARG A 78 -1.55 -6.42 -11.44
C ARG A 78 -2.97 -6.33 -11.98
N ASP A 79 -3.13 -6.67 -13.24
CA ASP A 79 -4.43 -6.87 -13.83
C ASP A 79 -4.73 -8.38 -13.98
N ASN A 80 -5.89 -8.71 -14.59
CA ASN A 80 -6.27 -10.09 -14.84
C ASN A 80 -5.83 -10.59 -16.23
N GLN A 81 -4.94 -9.86 -16.89
CA GLN A 81 -4.38 -10.22 -18.21
C GLN A 81 -2.89 -10.58 -18.15
N GLY A 82 -2.35 -10.71 -16.95
CA GLY A 82 -0.94 -11.04 -16.77
C GLY A 82 0.01 -9.87 -16.80
N ASN A 83 -0.50 -8.64 -16.70
CA ASN A 83 0.34 -7.45 -16.65
C ASN A 83 0.59 -7.04 -15.20
N TRP A 84 1.84 -6.71 -14.90
CA TRP A 84 2.27 -6.32 -13.57
C TRP A 84 2.93 -4.96 -13.61
N ASP A 85 2.62 -4.14 -12.60
CA ASP A 85 3.33 -2.91 -12.31
C ASP A 85 4.05 -3.09 -10.98
N ASN A 86 5.33 -3.42 -11.06
CA ASN A 86 6.17 -3.71 -9.90
C ASN A 86 7.29 -2.68 -9.74
N ASN A 87 7.09 -1.47 -10.25
CA ASN A 87 8.07 -0.40 -10.14
C ASN A 87 9.44 -0.80 -10.71
N ASN A 88 9.44 -1.37 -11.91
CA ASN A 88 10.66 -1.87 -12.59
C ASN A 88 11.41 -2.88 -11.72
N SER A 89 10.69 -3.83 -11.15
CA SER A 89 11.21 -4.90 -10.29
C SER A 89 11.75 -4.44 -8.92
N GLN A 90 11.49 -3.20 -8.54
CA GLN A 90 11.93 -2.66 -7.25
C GLN A 90 10.83 -2.68 -6.18
N ASN A 91 9.60 -3.03 -6.56
CA ASN A 91 8.40 -2.89 -5.75
C ASN A 91 8.15 -1.43 -5.35
N TYR A 92 6.95 -1.16 -4.84
CA TYR A 92 6.66 0.10 -4.16
C TYR A 92 6.79 -0.18 -2.67
N ILE A 93 7.43 0.72 -1.95
CA ILE A 93 7.78 0.48 -0.54
C ILE A 93 7.38 1.70 0.29
N LEU A 94 6.61 1.46 1.35
CA LEU A 94 6.22 2.48 2.32
C LEU A 94 6.69 2.05 3.70
N PRO A 95 7.44 2.89 4.42
CA PRO A 95 7.77 2.59 5.81
C PRO A 95 6.50 2.59 6.67
N ILE A 96 6.48 1.73 7.68
CA ILE A 96 5.37 1.60 8.62
C ILE A 96 5.79 2.18 9.95
N GLU A 97 4.99 3.12 10.47
CA GLU A 97 5.19 3.68 11.80
C GLU A 97 4.53 2.77 12.85
N GLU A 98 5.06 2.78 14.06
CA GLU A 98 4.46 2.05 15.17
C GLU A 98 3.05 2.54 15.47
N SER A 99 2.22 1.69 16.08
CA SER A 99 0.88 2.07 16.48
C SER A 99 0.92 3.23 17.49
N GLN A 100 -0.16 4.00 17.55
CA GLN A 100 -0.28 5.09 18.53
C GLN A 100 -0.17 4.57 19.96
N GLU A 101 -0.71 3.40 20.21
CA GLU A 101 -0.65 2.77 21.54
C GLU A 101 0.79 2.47 21.94
N VAL A 102 1.60 1.87 21.04
CA VAL A 102 3.01 1.57 21.30
C VAL A 102 3.80 2.84 21.54
N LEU A 103 3.58 3.89 20.74
CA LEU A 103 4.26 5.17 20.94
C LEU A 103 3.93 5.80 22.28
N SER A 104 2.68 5.67 22.75
CA SER A 104 2.26 6.17 24.05
C SER A 104 3.02 5.47 25.18
N PHE A 105 3.16 4.15 25.11
CA PHE A 105 3.92 3.39 26.09
C PHE A 105 5.40 3.78 26.08
N LYS A 106 6.01 3.96 24.93
CA LYS A 106 7.40 4.40 24.82
C LYS A 106 7.60 5.77 25.44
N THR A 107 6.68 6.69 25.21
CA THR A 107 6.76 8.04 25.79
C THR A 107 6.70 7.98 27.31
N ILE A 108 5.82 7.17 27.87
CA ILE A 108 5.72 6.98 29.31
C ILE A 108 7.02 6.40 29.88
N ALA A 109 7.59 5.40 29.22
CA ALA A 109 8.84 4.78 29.66
C ALA A 109 10.02 5.77 29.65
N GLU A 110 10.08 6.63 28.63
CA GLU A 110 11.14 7.63 28.51
C GLU A 110 11.06 8.70 29.62
N ARG A 111 9.88 8.94 30.17
CA ARG A 111 9.67 9.91 31.26
C ARG A 111 9.96 9.32 32.64
N SER A 112 10.08 8.04 32.72
CA SER A 112 10.37 7.33 33.98
C SER A 112 11.88 7.33 34.23
#